data_17244551aa1e16eadfeeb750f6c05783
#
_entry.id   17244551aa1e16eadfeeb750f6c05783
#
_cell.length_a   1.000
_cell.length_b   1.000
_cell.length_c   1.000
_cell.angle_alpha   90.00
_cell.angle_beta   90.00
_cell.angle_gamma   90.00
#
_symmetry.space_group_name_H-M   'P 1'
#
loop_
_entity.id
_entity.type
_entity.pdbx_description
1 polymer ?
#
loop_
_entity_poly.entity_id
_entity_poly.type
_entity_poly.pdbx_seq_one_letter_code
_entity_poly.pdbx_strand_id
1 'polypeptide(L)'
;MQEWRSHIRGARHDDAPALAELSTQLGYPATEAQVRERLCLLDDPERELLVADAQDGRAGFIDVHVQRVVESEPYGEVGGLVVGAPHRGAGLGAALLAAAADWSRARGLERLWIRANLARVGPHEFYEAVGCRVVKDQRVYEYPL
;
A
#
# COMPACT_ATOMS: atom_id res chain seq x y z
N MET A 1 -9.23 -7.25 14.06
CA MET A 1 -8.69 -5.89 13.82
C MET A 1 -7.44 -5.62 14.63
N GLN A 2 -7.52 -5.69 15.95
CA GLN A 2 -6.36 -5.43 16.82
C GLN A 2 -5.24 -6.45 16.65
N GLU A 3 -5.56 -7.68 16.37
CA GLU A 3 -4.55 -8.73 16.19
C GLU A 3 -3.63 -8.48 14.99
N TRP A 4 -4.09 -7.85 13.91
CA TRP A 4 -3.24 -7.53 12.78
C TRP A 4 -2.18 -6.47 13.08
N ARG A 5 -2.51 -5.51 13.95
CA ARG A 5 -1.62 -4.40 14.27
C ARG A 5 -0.25 -4.86 14.76
N SER A 6 -0.21 -5.90 15.58
CA SER A 6 1.05 -6.45 16.10
C SER A 6 1.82 -7.28 15.08
N HIS A 7 1.20 -7.59 13.94
CA HIS A 7 1.81 -8.37 12.86
C HIS A 7 2.27 -7.52 11.69
N ILE A 8 2.07 -6.19 11.75
CA ILE A 8 2.47 -5.27 10.69
C ILE A 8 3.84 -4.68 11.05
N ARG A 9 4.78 -4.77 10.11
CA ARG A 9 6.15 -4.32 10.28
C ARG A 9 6.72 -3.78 8.97
N GLY A 10 7.85 -3.11 9.03
CA GLY A 10 8.60 -2.73 7.84
C GLY A 10 9.05 -3.94 7.05
N ALA A 11 9.03 -3.83 5.72
CA ALA A 11 9.50 -4.89 4.84
C ALA A 11 11.02 -5.08 4.94
N ARG A 12 11.44 -6.29 4.62
CA ARG A 12 12.85 -6.69 4.55
C ARG A 12 13.14 -7.30 3.18
N HIS A 13 14.43 -7.40 2.82
CA HIS A 13 14.80 -7.99 1.54
C HIS A 13 14.35 -9.44 1.39
N ASP A 14 14.27 -10.19 2.49
CA ASP A 14 13.80 -11.58 2.46
C ASP A 14 12.29 -11.72 2.27
N ASP A 15 11.55 -10.62 2.22
CA ASP A 15 10.12 -10.62 1.87
C ASP A 15 9.88 -10.70 0.36
N ALA A 16 10.91 -10.59 -0.47
CA ALA A 16 10.77 -10.51 -1.92
C ALA A 16 9.92 -11.63 -2.56
N PRO A 17 10.06 -12.91 -2.19
CA PRO A 17 9.20 -13.94 -2.76
C PRO A 17 7.71 -13.72 -2.50
N ALA A 18 7.36 -13.38 -1.26
CA ALA A 18 5.99 -13.15 -0.87
C ALA A 18 5.41 -11.88 -1.50
N LEU A 19 6.20 -10.82 -1.59
CA LEU A 19 5.79 -9.58 -2.24
C LEU A 19 5.54 -9.77 -3.73
N ALA A 20 6.36 -10.59 -4.40
CA ALA A 20 6.17 -10.93 -5.80
C ALA A 20 4.83 -11.66 -6.03
N GLU A 21 4.51 -12.61 -5.17
CA GLU A 21 3.25 -13.33 -5.23
C GLU A 21 2.05 -12.42 -4.98
N LEU A 22 2.11 -11.58 -3.96
CA LEU A 22 1.05 -10.63 -3.63
C LEU A 22 0.82 -9.61 -4.74
N SER A 23 1.89 -9.07 -5.33
CA SER A 23 1.80 -8.15 -6.47
C SER A 23 1.11 -8.83 -7.67
N THR A 24 1.45 -10.08 -7.94
CA THR A 24 0.84 -10.86 -9.01
C THR A 24 -0.66 -11.06 -8.76
N GLN A 25 -1.07 -11.33 -7.53
CA GLN A 25 -2.48 -11.44 -7.16
C GLN A 25 -3.25 -10.14 -7.39
N LEU A 26 -2.61 -8.99 -7.20
CA LEU A 26 -3.23 -7.68 -7.46
C LEU A 26 -3.45 -7.43 -8.96
N GLY A 27 -2.79 -8.17 -9.84
CA GLY A 27 -2.87 -7.99 -11.28
C GLY A 27 -1.64 -7.31 -11.88
N TYR A 28 -0.58 -7.16 -11.10
CA TYR A 28 0.71 -6.63 -11.53
C TYR A 28 1.77 -7.71 -11.40
N PRO A 29 1.90 -8.61 -12.41
CA PRO A 29 2.84 -9.71 -12.34
C PRO A 29 4.27 -9.24 -12.08
N ALA A 30 4.93 -9.88 -11.13
CA ALA A 30 6.31 -9.58 -10.78
C ALA A 30 7.02 -10.86 -10.38
N THR A 31 8.29 -11.00 -10.80
CA THR A 31 9.15 -12.07 -10.35
C THR A 31 9.85 -11.66 -9.06
N GLU A 32 10.37 -12.67 -8.34
CA GLU A 32 11.17 -12.41 -7.15
C GLU A 32 12.37 -11.52 -7.46
N ALA A 33 13.07 -11.77 -8.59
CA ALA A 33 14.23 -10.99 -9.00
C ALA A 33 13.86 -9.52 -9.26
N GLN A 34 12.72 -9.28 -9.94
CA GLN A 34 12.23 -7.92 -10.19
C GLN A 34 11.89 -7.20 -8.88
N VAL A 35 11.25 -7.89 -7.94
CA VAL A 35 10.93 -7.32 -6.64
C VAL A 35 12.20 -7.00 -5.86
N ARG A 36 13.20 -7.88 -5.87
CA ARG A 36 14.48 -7.62 -5.21
C ARG A 36 15.13 -6.33 -5.70
N GLU A 37 15.12 -6.08 -7.01
CA GLU A 37 15.62 -4.81 -7.56
C GLU A 37 14.81 -3.62 -7.06
N ARG A 38 13.50 -3.76 -7.00
CA ARG A 38 12.59 -2.68 -6.57
C ARG A 38 12.68 -2.40 -5.07
N LEU A 39 13.22 -3.32 -4.28
CA LEU A 39 13.38 -3.12 -2.83
C LEU A 39 14.44 -2.08 -2.48
N CYS A 40 15.16 -1.50 -3.45
CA CYS A 40 15.95 -0.30 -3.22
C CYS A 40 15.11 0.87 -2.68
N LEU A 41 13.80 0.85 -2.89
CA LEU A 41 12.88 1.84 -2.31
C LEU A 41 12.87 1.81 -0.77
N LEU A 42 13.32 0.74 -0.14
CA LEU A 42 13.45 0.67 1.32
C LEU A 42 14.50 1.63 1.87
N ASP A 43 15.40 2.10 1.03
CA ASP A 43 16.45 3.06 1.43
C ASP A 43 15.95 4.51 1.41
N ASP A 44 14.76 4.77 0.88
CA ASP A 44 14.18 6.10 0.82
C ASP A 44 13.52 6.44 2.18
N PRO A 45 14.03 7.47 2.91
CA PRO A 45 13.46 7.85 4.20
C PRO A 45 12.04 8.41 4.13
N GLU A 46 11.59 8.81 2.93
CA GLU A 46 10.24 9.33 2.71
C GLU A 46 9.27 8.26 2.19
N ARG A 47 9.65 7.00 2.30
CA ARG A 47 8.84 5.87 1.85
C ARG A 47 8.88 4.75 2.85
N GLU A 48 7.76 4.06 2.98
CA GLU A 48 7.68 2.87 3.83
C GLU A 48 6.89 1.79 3.12
N LEU A 49 7.39 0.58 3.19
CA LEU A 49 6.68 -0.60 2.75
C LEU A 49 6.38 -1.44 3.99
N LEU A 50 5.11 -1.57 4.34
CA LEU A 50 4.66 -2.28 5.52
C LEU A 50 4.09 -3.63 5.10
N VAL A 51 4.50 -4.67 5.80
CA VAL A 51 4.12 -6.06 5.51
C VAL A 51 3.40 -6.62 6.74
N ALA A 52 2.35 -7.39 6.50
CA ALA A 52 1.66 -8.12 7.55
C ALA A 52 2.09 -9.57 7.56
N ASP A 53 2.57 -10.05 8.70
CA ASP A 53 2.93 -11.46 8.90
C ASP A 53 1.70 -12.28 9.25
N ALA A 54 1.68 -13.53 8.76
CA ALA A 54 0.74 -14.57 9.15
C ALA A 54 1.51 -15.85 9.44
N GLN A 55 0.86 -16.84 10.05
CA GLN A 55 1.54 -18.12 10.36
C GLN A 55 2.04 -18.84 9.11
N ASP A 56 1.35 -18.69 8.01
CA ASP A 56 1.63 -19.35 6.73
C ASP A 56 2.43 -18.46 5.75
N GLY A 57 2.99 -17.34 6.23
CA GLY A 57 3.78 -16.43 5.40
C GLY A 57 3.39 -14.97 5.54
N ARG A 58 3.36 -14.25 4.42
CA ARG A 58 2.96 -12.82 4.41
C ARG A 58 1.53 -12.72 3.93
N ALA A 59 0.71 -11.99 4.69
CA ALA A 59 -0.72 -11.87 4.42
C ALA A 59 -1.05 -10.70 3.50
N GLY A 60 -0.23 -9.67 3.48
CA GLY A 60 -0.47 -8.49 2.67
C GLY A 60 0.60 -7.42 2.86
N PHE A 61 0.48 -6.32 2.11
CA PHE A 61 1.38 -5.18 2.25
C PHE A 61 0.70 -3.87 1.87
N ILE A 62 1.28 -2.77 2.32
CA ILE A 62 0.95 -1.42 1.86
C ILE A 62 2.23 -0.63 1.64
N ASP A 63 2.29 0.09 0.52
CA ASP A 63 3.37 0.99 0.16
C ASP A 63 2.86 2.42 0.32
N VAL A 64 3.55 3.21 1.13
CA VAL A 64 3.19 4.59 1.41
C VAL A 64 4.43 5.47 1.27
N HIS A 65 4.26 6.66 0.72
CA HIS A 65 5.35 7.61 0.56
C HIS A 65 4.87 9.05 0.74
N VAL A 66 5.82 9.95 0.96
CA VAL A 66 5.56 11.38 0.96
C VAL A 66 5.60 11.87 -0.48
N GLN A 67 4.53 12.53 -0.91
CA GLN A 67 4.49 13.19 -2.21
C GLN A 67 4.74 14.67 -2.03
N ARG A 68 5.76 15.17 -2.73
CA ARG A 68 6.14 16.58 -2.72
C ARG A 68 5.89 17.19 -4.08
N VAL A 69 5.06 18.20 -4.11
CA VAL A 69 4.70 18.92 -5.34
C VAL A 69 4.75 20.43 -5.07
N VAL A 70 4.90 21.21 -6.15
CA VAL A 70 4.99 22.68 -6.01
C VAL A 70 3.64 23.30 -5.64
N GLU A 71 2.55 22.71 -6.11
CA GLU A 71 1.21 23.30 -6.03
C GLU A 71 0.44 23.01 -4.75
N SER A 72 1.01 22.23 -3.84
CA SER A 72 0.34 21.95 -2.56
C SER A 72 1.34 21.61 -1.46
N GLU A 73 0.83 21.58 -0.22
CA GLU A 73 1.59 21.02 0.89
C GLU A 73 1.90 19.55 0.62
N PRO A 74 3.01 19.02 1.17
CA PRO A 74 3.29 17.59 1.08
C PRO A 74 2.15 16.75 1.66
N TYR A 75 1.92 15.58 1.06
CA TYR A 75 0.92 14.65 1.54
C TYR A 75 1.40 13.21 1.42
N GLY A 76 0.78 12.31 2.17
CA GLY A 76 1.03 10.89 2.03
C GLY A 76 0.27 10.32 0.83
N GLU A 77 0.86 9.36 0.15
CA GLU A 77 0.22 8.65 -0.95
C GLU A 77 0.45 7.15 -0.83
N VAL A 78 -0.62 6.39 -0.96
CA VAL A 78 -0.55 4.93 -1.02
C VAL A 78 -0.25 4.53 -2.45
N GLY A 79 0.89 3.87 -2.66
CA GLY A 79 1.29 3.35 -3.98
C GLY A 79 0.66 2.00 -4.30
N GLY A 80 0.38 1.21 -3.29
CA GLY A 80 -0.28 -0.08 -3.45
C GLY A 80 -0.74 -0.63 -2.11
N LEU A 81 -1.87 -1.33 -2.13
CA LEU A 81 -2.42 -2.04 -0.98
C LEU A 81 -2.92 -3.40 -1.46
N VAL A 82 -2.36 -4.45 -0.89
CA VAL A 82 -2.68 -5.82 -1.29
C VAL A 82 -2.96 -6.65 -0.06
N VAL A 83 -4.08 -7.37 -0.09
CA VAL A 83 -4.38 -8.43 0.88
C VAL A 83 -4.43 -9.75 0.12
N GLY A 84 -3.63 -10.72 0.56
CA GLY A 84 -3.59 -12.04 -0.04
C GLY A 84 -4.96 -12.73 0.04
N ALA A 85 -5.31 -13.50 -0.98
CA ALA A 85 -6.62 -14.12 -1.09
C ALA A 85 -7.06 -14.89 0.16
N PRO A 86 -6.20 -15.72 0.82
CA PRO A 86 -6.58 -16.45 2.02
C PRO A 86 -6.92 -15.57 3.22
N HIS A 87 -6.51 -14.31 3.22
CA HIS A 87 -6.64 -13.39 4.35
C HIS A 87 -7.65 -12.28 4.14
N ARG A 88 -8.40 -12.32 3.03
CA ARG A 88 -9.43 -11.32 2.75
C ARG A 88 -10.61 -11.47 3.69
N GLY A 89 -11.26 -10.35 4.01
CA GLY A 89 -12.41 -10.34 4.89
C GLY A 89 -12.10 -10.40 6.38
N ALA A 90 -10.81 -10.33 6.77
CA ALA A 90 -10.38 -10.41 8.18
C ALA A 90 -9.93 -9.07 8.76
N GLY A 91 -10.20 -7.96 8.07
CA GLY A 91 -9.85 -6.62 8.55
C GLY A 91 -8.41 -6.19 8.29
N LEU A 92 -7.63 -6.99 7.56
CA LEU A 92 -6.23 -6.68 7.31
C LEU A 92 -6.04 -5.42 6.46
N GLY A 93 -6.87 -5.23 5.43
CA GLY A 93 -6.80 -4.03 4.60
C GLY A 93 -6.96 -2.75 5.41
N ALA A 94 -7.94 -2.73 6.31
CA ALA A 94 -8.16 -1.60 7.22
C ALA A 94 -6.98 -1.39 8.16
N ALA A 95 -6.37 -2.47 8.67
CA ALA A 95 -5.22 -2.39 9.56
C ALA A 95 -3.98 -1.85 8.85
N LEU A 96 -3.72 -2.29 7.62
CA LEU A 96 -2.62 -1.78 6.80
C LEU A 96 -2.80 -0.29 6.48
N LEU A 97 -4.02 0.11 6.12
CA LEU A 97 -4.32 1.51 5.85
C LEU A 97 -4.15 2.36 7.10
N ALA A 98 -4.60 1.88 8.27
CA ALA A 98 -4.40 2.58 9.54
C ALA A 98 -2.92 2.74 9.87
N ALA A 99 -2.09 1.73 9.60
CA ALA A 99 -0.65 1.81 9.80
C ALA A 99 0.00 2.86 8.88
N ALA A 100 -0.43 2.94 7.62
CA ALA A 100 0.03 3.96 6.69
C ALA A 100 -0.39 5.38 7.14
N ALA A 101 -1.60 5.50 7.69
CA ALA A 101 -2.08 6.76 8.25
C ALA A 101 -1.24 7.20 9.47
N ASP A 102 -0.92 6.28 10.36
CA ASP A 102 -0.06 6.56 11.51
C ASP A 102 1.33 6.99 11.07
N TRP A 103 1.90 6.30 10.08
CA TRP A 103 3.19 6.67 9.49
C TRP A 103 3.16 8.10 8.92
N SER A 104 2.08 8.45 8.24
CA SER A 104 1.90 9.79 7.66
C SER A 104 1.78 10.87 8.74
N ARG A 105 0.98 10.61 9.77
CA ARG A 105 0.81 11.53 10.91
C ARG A 105 2.13 11.78 11.65
N ALA A 106 2.93 10.75 11.82
CA ALA A 106 4.24 10.86 12.48
C ALA A 106 5.19 11.80 11.74
N ARG A 107 4.96 12.04 10.45
CA ARG A 107 5.71 12.97 9.62
C ARG A 107 5.07 14.35 9.49
N GLY A 108 3.99 14.61 10.23
CA GLY A 108 3.29 15.88 10.19
C GLY A 108 2.42 16.08 8.95
N LEU A 109 2.14 15.03 8.20
CA LEU A 109 1.29 15.12 7.02
C LEU A 109 -0.18 15.16 7.44
N GLU A 110 -0.97 15.97 6.75
CA GLU A 110 -2.39 16.17 7.06
C GLU A 110 -3.33 15.39 6.16
N ARG A 111 -2.79 14.82 5.07
CA ARG A 111 -3.59 14.06 4.10
C ARG A 111 -2.88 12.77 3.72
N LEU A 112 -3.67 11.74 3.51
CA LEU A 112 -3.22 10.49 2.92
C LEU A 112 -4.15 10.20 1.73
N TRP A 113 -3.60 10.22 0.54
CA TRP A 113 -4.35 9.95 -0.68
C TRP A 113 -4.13 8.54 -1.17
N ILE A 114 -5.19 7.97 -1.72
CA ILE A 114 -5.18 6.62 -2.28
C ILE A 114 -5.76 6.72 -3.67
N ARG A 115 -5.05 6.16 -4.65
CA ARG A 115 -5.52 6.14 -6.04
C ARG A 115 -6.11 4.76 -6.31
N ALA A 116 -7.35 4.71 -6.74
CA ALA A 116 -8.04 3.48 -7.08
C ALA A 116 -8.52 3.55 -8.53
N ASN A 117 -8.36 2.44 -9.25
CA ASN A 117 -8.81 2.34 -10.63
C ASN A 117 -10.34 2.40 -10.67
N LEU A 118 -10.90 3.34 -11.43
CA LEU A 118 -12.36 3.52 -11.54
C LEU A 118 -13.09 2.28 -12.05
N ALA A 119 -12.43 1.45 -12.83
CA ALA A 119 -13.02 0.22 -13.36
C ALA A 119 -13.19 -0.88 -12.32
N ARG A 120 -12.58 -0.76 -11.13
CA ARG A 120 -12.62 -1.77 -10.07
C ARG A 120 -13.57 -1.34 -8.97
N VAL A 121 -14.71 -2.00 -8.86
CA VAL A 121 -15.78 -1.63 -7.90
C VAL A 121 -15.42 -2.00 -6.46
N GLY A 122 -14.83 -3.17 -6.24
CA GLY A 122 -14.53 -3.67 -4.90
C GLY A 122 -13.64 -2.76 -4.06
N PRO A 123 -12.51 -2.23 -4.59
CA PRO A 123 -11.69 -1.26 -3.87
C PRO A 123 -12.44 0.01 -3.47
N HIS A 124 -13.31 0.53 -4.31
CA HIS A 124 -14.08 1.74 -4.00
C HIS A 124 -15.00 1.52 -2.80
N GLU A 125 -15.70 0.39 -2.77
CA GLU A 125 -16.56 0.03 -1.64
C GLU A 125 -15.76 -0.12 -0.35
N PHE A 126 -14.58 -0.73 -0.43
CA PHE A 126 -13.69 -0.89 0.72
C PHE A 126 -13.26 0.47 1.29
N TYR A 127 -12.75 1.36 0.44
CA TYR A 127 -12.25 2.66 0.91
C TYR A 127 -13.36 3.50 1.54
N GLU A 128 -14.53 3.52 0.96
CA GLU A 128 -15.67 4.23 1.54
C GLU A 128 -16.11 3.62 2.88
N ALA A 129 -16.10 2.29 2.97
CA ALA A 129 -16.49 1.58 4.20
C ALA A 129 -15.54 1.86 5.37
N VAL A 130 -14.25 2.09 5.11
CA VAL A 130 -13.27 2.41 6.16
C VAL A 130 -13.15 3.90 6.44
N GLY A 131 -13.99 4.72 5.84
CA GLY A 131 -14.08 6.15 6.15
C GLY A 131 -13.36 7.08 5.19
N CYS A 132 -12.85 6.58 4.07
CA CYS A 132 -12.30 7.43 3.02
C CYS A 132 -13.42 8.17 2.29
N ARG A 133 -13.11 9.35 1.78
CA ARG A 133 -14.03 10.13 0.95
C ARG A 133 -13.39 10.35 -0.41
N VAL A 134 -14.21 10.38 -1.45
CA VAL A 134 -13.75 10.72 -2.80
C VAL A 134 -13.35 12.20 -2.83
N VAL A 135 -12.14 12.48 -3.29
CA VAL A 135 -11.64 13.84 -3.45
C VAL A 135 -11.82 14.30 -4.90
N LYS A 136 -11.45 13.46 -5.86
CA LYS A 136 -11.56 13.74 -7.29
C LYS A 136 -11.37 12.50 -8.13
N ASP A 137 -11.80 12.58 -9.39
CA ASP A 137 -11.50 11.59 -10.41
C ASP A 137 -10.44 12.16 -11.35
N GLN A 138 -9.50 11.32 -11.77
CA GLN A 138 -8.43 11.72 -12.66
C GLN A 138 -8.22 10.68 -13.75
N ARG A 139 -7.72 11.15 -14.90
CA ARG A 139 -7.19 10.27 -15.95
C ARG A 139 -5.68 10.22 -15.83
N VAL A 140 -5.12 9.06 -16.08
CA VAL A 140 -3.67 8.88 -16.19
C VAL A 140 -3.33 8.78 -17.67
N TYR A 141 -2.38 9.60 -18.12
CA TYR A 141 -1.90 9.59 -19.51
C TYR A 141 -0.47 9.07 -19.52
N GLU A 142 -0.13 8.31 -20.54
CA GLU A 142 1.24 7.88 -20.78
C GLU A 142 1.78 8.57 -22.03
N TYR A 143 2.91 9.20 -21.91
CA TYR A 143 3.63 9.75 -23.07
C TYR A 143 4.68 8.72 -23.49
N PRO A 144 4.61 8.14 -24.70
CA PRO A 144 5.58 7.13 -25.13
C PRO A 144 6.99 7.72 -25.20
N LEU A 145 7.96 7.02 -24.61
CA LEU A 145 9.36 7.43 -24.60
C LEU A 145 10.21 6.61 -25.58
#